data_7b847974ee0b4543438070138f949df9
#
_entry.id   7b847974ee0b4543438070138f949df9
#
_cell.length_a   1.000
_cell.length_b   1.000
_cell.length_c   1.000
_cell.angle_alpha   90.00
_cell.angle_beta   90.00
_cell.angle_gamma   90.00
#
_symmetry.space_group_name_H-M   'P 1'
#
loop_
_entity.id
_entity.type
_entity.pdbx_description
1 polymer ?
#
loop_
_entity_poly.entity_id
_entity_poly.type
_entity_poly.pdbx_seq_one_letter_code
_entity_poly.pdbx_strand_id
1 'polypeptide(L)'
;MKTIAVIGGGITGVTTAYALAKRGFAVTLFERHRYAAMETSFANGGQLSASNAEVWTHWSTILKGLKWMLKSDAPLLVNPAPTWHKLSWFAEFIAAMPHYERNTVETARMAVAARAHLFAWAQEEGIDFDLKREGILHIYRDKKGFDHAGKVSEMLAKGGLPRRAVSPEEMKAIEPTLAGTYYGGYFTESDSTGDIHKFTHGLAAAAERLGVRTLYGQEVTSVQTSGQQAVVTVTQQAAAPSVHTFDGVVICAGVASRDFAAQLGDRVNIYPVKGYSITVNLNDEKSQAGAPNVSLLDDETKLVTSRLGLNRFRVAGTAEFNGIDRDIRADRIRPLIAWVEQCFPNINTRSVVPWAGLRPMMPNMMPRVGRGKAANVFYNTGHGHLGWTLSAVTADMLGNVVAESAKLDRR
;
A
#
# COMPACT_ATOMS: atom_id res chain seq x y z
N MET A 1 -23.49 -14.83 -12.99
CA MET A 1 -22.85 -14.26 -11.80
C MET A 1 -23.48 -12.92 -11.50
N LYS A 2 -24.09 -12.76 -10.32
CA LYS A 2 -24.77 -11.52 -9.89
C LYS A 2 -24.34 -11.09 -8.50
N THR A 3 -24.09 -12.04 -7.59
CA THR A 3 -23.72 -11.82 -6.20
C THR A 3 -22.23 -12.09 -5.98
N ILE A 4 -21.52 -11.15 -5.37
CA ILE A 4 -20.08 -11.23 -5.17
C ILE A 4 -19.74 -10.98 -3.69
N ALA A 5 -18.99 -11.90 -3.09
CA ALA A 5 -18.33 -11.67 -1.81
C ALA A 5 -16.98 -10.98 -2.02
N VAL A 6 -16.69 -9.94 -1.25
CA VAL A 6 -15.36 -9.32 -1.16
C VAL A 6 -14.83 -9.54 0.25
N ILE A 7 -13.64 -10.15 0.37
CA ILE A 7 -13.05 -10.50 1.66
C ILE A 7 -11.95 -9.53 2.02
N GLY A 8 -12.19 -8.73 3.07
CA GLY A 8 -11.27 -7.71 3.59
C GLY A 8 -11.69 -6.27 3.28
N GLY A 9 -11.83 -5.44 4.32
CA GLY A 9 -12.25 -4.04 4.27
C GLY A 9 -11.09 -3.02 4.26
N GLY A 10 -9.90 -3.41 3.82
CA GLY A 10 -8.82 -2.48 3.53
C GLY A 10 -9.05 -1.71 2.22
N ILE A 11 -8.13 -0.80 1.87
CA ILE A 11 -8.26 0.02 0.66
C ILE A 11 -8.55 -0.81 -0.61
N THR A 12 -7.88 -1.95 -0.80
CA THR A 12 -8.07 -2.81 -1.97
C THR A 12 -9.45 -3.47 -2.01
N GLY A 13 -9.98 -3.88 -0.85
CA GLY A 13 -11.33 -4.46 -0.77
C GLY A 13 -12.42 -3.41 -0.97
N VAL A 14 -12.28 -2.25 -0.34
CA VAL A 14 -13.26 -1.17 -0.47
C VAL A 14 -13.32 -0.63 -1.91
N THR A 15 -12.15 -0.38 -2.54
CA THR A 15 -12.11 0.04 -3.95
C THR A 15 -12.69 -1.02 -4.88
N THR A 16 -12.43 -2.31 -4.60
CA THR A 16 -13.00 -3.43 -5.37
C THR A 16 -14.53 -3.49 -5.22
N ALA A 17 -15.03 -3.40 -3.99
CA ALA A 17 -16.47 -3.43 -3.72
C ALA A 17 -17.19 -2.26 -4.42
N TYR A 18 -16.63 -1.05 -4.33
CA TYR A 18 -17.14 0.12 -5.02
C TYR A 18 -17.13 -0.06 -6.56
N ALA A 19 -16.03 -0.50 -7.13
CA ALA A 19 -15.91 -0.71 -8.57
C ALA A 19 -16.88 -1.78 -9.11
N LEU A 20 -17.13 -2.85 -8.34
CA LEU A 20 -18.10 -3.89 -8.68
C LEU A 20 -19.55 -3.40 -8.55
N ALA A 21 -19.88 -2.65 -7.49
CA ALA A 21 -21.20 -2.06 -7.31
C ALA A 21 -21.54 -1.07 -8.45
N LYS A 22 -20.60 -0.24 -8.87
CA LYS A 22 -20.76 0.64 -10.06
C LYS A 22 -21.03 -0.14 -11.36
N ARG A 23 -20.66 -1.41 -11.42
CA ARG A 23 -20.93 -2.31 -12.56
C ARG A 23 -22.25 -3.11 -12.41
N GLY A 24 -23.01 -2.86 -11.34
CA GLY A 24 -24.32 -3.47 -11.09
C GLY A 24 -24.26 -4.85 -10.44
N PHE A 25 -23.15 -5.24 -9.82
CA PHE A 25 -23.09 -6.46 -9.01
C PHE A 25 -23.67 -6.21 -7.61
N ALA A 26 -24.39 -7.19 -7.07
CA ALA A 26 -24.78 -7.22 -5.66
C ALA A 26 -23.58 -7.67 -4.82
N VAL A 27 -22.96 -6.74 -4.11
CA VAL A 27 -21.70 -6.97 -3.39
C VAL A 27 -21.96 -7.08 -1.89
N THR A 28 -21.33 -8.08 -1.25
CA THR A 28 -21.21 -8.18 0.20
C THR A 28 -19.72 -8.09 0.57
N LEU A 29 -19.36 -7.08 1.36
CA LEU A 29 -18.00 -6.86 1.88
C LEU A 29 -17.91 -7.41 3.30
N PHE A 30 -16.98 -8.33 3.55
CA PHE A 30 -16.70 -8.87 4.88
C PHE A 30 -15.43 -8.23 5.46
N GLU A 31 -15.54 -7.70 6.68
CA GLU A 31 -14.40 -7.14 7.43
C GLU A 31 -14.47 -7.62 8.88
N ARG A 32 -13.36 -8.18 9.37
CA ARG A 32 -13.26 -8.70 10.74
C ARG A 32 -13.25 -7.63 11.83
N HIS A 33 -12.81 -6.43 11.48
CA HIS A 33 -12.79 -5.29 12.40
C HIS A 33 -14.14 -4.56 12.41
N ARG A 34 -14.30 -3.66 13.39
CA ARG A 34 -15.51 -2.90 13.62
C ARG A 34 -15.81 -1.85 12.54
N TYR A 35 -14.86 -1.54 11.65
CA TYR A 35 -15.01 -0.65 10.50
C TYR A 35 -13.87 -0.89 9.48
N ALA A 36 -13.98 -0.30 8.31
CA ALA A 36 -12.99 -0.43 7.24
C ALA A 36 -11.65 0.25 7.58
N ALA A 37 -10.55 -0.17 6.95
CA ALA A 37 -9.23 0.44 7.05
C ALA A 37 -8.52 0.32 8.41
N MET A 38 -8.82 -0.67 9.23
CA MET A 38 -8.19 -0.85 10.55
C MET A 38 -6.84 -1.61 10.53
N GLU A 39 -6.41 -2.12 9.37
CA GLU A 39 -5.11 -2.80 9.21
C GLU A 39 -4.11 -1.88 8.47
N THR A 40 -3.43 -2.37 7.44
CA THR A 40 -2.40 -1.64 6.69
C THR A 40 -2.88 -0.29 6.10
N SER A 41 -4.18 -0.12 5.92
CA SER A 41 -4.81 1.13 5.48
C SER A 41 -5.09 2.14 6.60
N PHE A 42 -4.66 1.87 7.85
CA PHE A 42 -4.92 2.76 8.99
C PHE A 42 -3.95 3.95 9.04
N ALA A 43 -2.64 3.67 9.02
CA ALA A 43 -1.62 4.70 9.21
C ALA A 43 -0.35 4.45 8.36
N ASN A 44 -0.55 4.22 7.06
CA ASN A 44 0.56 4.09 6.11
C ASN A 44 1.25 5.45 5.84
N GLY A 45 2.20 5.47 4.92
CA GLY A 45 3.00 6.66 4.59
C GLY A 45 2.25 7.83 3.96
N GLY A 46 0.98 7.67 3.60
CA GLY A 46 0.14 8.75 3.06
C GLY A 46 0.44 9.18 1.62
N GLN A 47 1.44 8.61 0.96
CA GLN A 47 1.83 8.99 -0.41
C GLN A 47 0.98 8.30 -1.48
N LEU A 48 0.51 9.07 -2.45
CA LEU A 48 0.03 8.63 -3.76
C LEU A 48 1.18 8.83 -4.75
N SER A 49 2.15 7.91 -4.70
CA SER A 49 3.47 8.06 -5.28
C SER A 49 3.69 7.10 -6.43
N ALA A 50 3.55 7.57 -7.67
CA ALA A 50 4.01 6.84 -8.83
C ALA A 50 5.55 6.90 -8.95
N SER A 51 6.19 7.90 -8.36
CA SER A 51 7.65 8.00 -8.30
C SER A 51 8.31 6.92 -7.44
N ASN A 52 7.56 6.25 -6.55
CA ASN A 52 8.03 5.14 -5.73
C ASN A 52 7.67 3.77 -6.34
N ALA A 53 7.45 3.72 -7.66
CA ALA A 53 7.04 2.50 -8.38
C ALA A 53 8.19 1.54 -8.70
N GLU A 54 9.44 1.90 -8.37
CA GLU A 54 10.57 0.98 -8.52
C GLU A 54 10.35 -0.29 -7.68
N VAL A 55 10.39 -1.45 -8.35
CA VAL A 55 10.33 -2.74 -7.65
C VAL A 55 11.66 -3.08 -7.01
N TRP A 56 11.65 -3.84 -5.91
CA TRP A 56 12.88 -4.12 -5.14
C TRP A 56 13.65 -5.34 -5.64
N THR A 57 13.20 -6.01 -6.69
CA THR A 57 13.81 -7.23 -7.23
C THR A 57 15.11 -6.94 -7.98
N HIS A 58 16.10 -6.39 -7.28
CA HIS A 58 17.42 -6.03 -7.81
C HIS A 58 18.56 -6.52 -6.91
N TRP A 59 19.72 -6.90 -7.47
CA TRP A 59 20.87 -7.39 -6.71
C TRP A 59 21.35 -6.40 -5.64
N SER A 60 21.28 -5.10 -5.90
CA SER A 60 21.67 -4.09 -4.92
C SER A 60 20.81 -4.14 -3.64
N THR A 61 19.55 -4.54 -3.75
CA THR A 61 18.64 -4.71 -2.60
C THR A 61 19.11 -5.86 -1.70
N ILE A 62 19.51 -6.99 -2.29
CA ILE A 62 20.06 -8.13 -1.52
C ILE A 62 21.35 -7.74 -0.82
N LEU A 63 22.30 -7.12 -1.54
CA LEU A 63 23.58 -6.70 -0.97
C LEU A 63 23.41 -5.65 0.15
N LYS A 64 22.52 -4.68 -0.05
CA LYS A 64 22.15 -3.73 1.02
C LYS A 64 21.50 -4.46 2.20
N GLY A 65 20.58 -5.39 1.95
CA GLY A 65 19.91 -6.20 2.96
C GLY A 65 20.89 -6.99 3.84
N LEU A 66 21.85 -7.68 3.24
CA LEU A 66 22.90 -8.40 3.96
C LEU A 66 23.75 -7.49 4.85
N LYS A 67 24.13 -6.31 4.33
CA LYS A 67 24.87 -5.30 5.13
C LYS A 67 24.04 -4.78 6.31
N TRP A 68 22.74 -4.60 6.11
CA TRP A 68 21.84 -4.07 7.13
C TRP A 68 21.51 -5.10 8.23
N MET A 69 21.56 -6.40 7.95
CA MET A 69 21.35 -7.45 8.97
C MET A 69 22.31 -7.36 10.18
N LEU A 70 23.43 -6.63 10.03
CA LEU A 70 24.41 -6.41 11.08
C LEU A 70 24.09 -5.21 12.00
N LYS A 71 23.00 -4.46 11.73
CA LYS A 71 22.60 -3.27 12.48
C LYS A 71 21.13 -3.35 12.91
N SER A 72 20.86 -3.19 14.20
CA SER A 72 19.50 -3.28 14.75
C SER A 72 18.58 -2.11 14.36
N ASP A 73 19.17 -0.96 14.03
CA ASP A 73 18.48 0.27 13.62
C ASP A 73 18.38 0.43 12.09
N ALA A 74 18.83 -0.55 11.33
CA ALA A 74 18.83 -0.49 9.87
C ALA A 74 17.42 -0.39 9.28
N PRO A 75 17.26 0.24 8.10
CA PRO A 75 15.97 0.35 7.42
C PRO A 75 15.32 -1.00 7.09
N LEU A 76 16.11 -2.05 6.90
CA LEU A 76 15.65 -3.41 6.63
C LEU A 76 16.20 -4.38 7.69
N LEU A 77 15.30 -5.14 8.32
CA LEU A 77 15.65 -6.25 9.20
C LEU A 77 15.03 -7.56 8.69
N VAL A 78 15.78 -8.65 8.86
CA VAL A 78 15.31 -10.00 8.55
C VAL A 78 15.52 -10.88 9.78
N ASN A 79 14.46 -11.45 10.34
CA ASN A 79 14.56 -12.47 11.37
C ASN A 79 15.31 -13.68 10.78
N PRO A 80 16.44 -14.11 11.37
CA PRO A 80 17.25 -15.18 10.81
C PRO A 80 16.60 -16.58 10.89
N ALA A 81 15.60 -16.77 11.76
CA ALA A 81 14.92 -18.05 11.91
C ALA A 81 14.35 -18.53 10.56
N PRO A 82 14.77 -19.72 10.06
CA PRO A 82 14.31 -20.21 8.78
C PRO A 82 12.87 -20.70 8.88
N THR A 83 12.03 -20.28 7.94
CA THR A 83 10.70 -20.85 7.71
C THR A 83 10.55 -21.19 6.24
N TRP A 84 9.84 -22.25 5.91
CA TRP A 84 9.59 -22.63 4.52
C TRP A 84 8.94 -21.50 3.73
N HIS A 85 8.01 -20.78 4.34
CA HIS A 85 7.35 -19.62 3.73
C HIS A 85 8.36 -18.54 3.33
N LYS A 86 9.25 -18.15 4.24
CA LYS A 86 10.27 -17.13 3.99
C LYS A 86 11.26 -17.58 2.92
N LEU A 87 11.74 -18.82 2.99
CA LEU A 87 12.69 -19.37 2.02
C LEU A 87 12.08 -19.44 0.61
N SER A 88 10.82 -19.93 0.49
CA SER A 88 10.14 -19.98 -0.80
C SER A 88 9.88 -18.57 -1.37
N TRP A 89 9.56 -17.60 -0.51
CA TRP A 89 9.37 -16.21 -0.92
C TRP A 89 10.68 -15.60 -1.45
N PHE A 90 11.81 -15.79 -0.75
CA PHE A 90 13.10 -15.28 -1.21
C PHE A 90 13.57 -15.98 -2.51
N ALA A 91 13.32 -17.28 -2.66
CA ALA A 91 13.62 -17.98 -3.90
C ALA A 91 12.84 -17.40 -5.10
N GLU A 92 11.54 -17.16 -4.93
CA GLU A 92 10.72 -16.53 -5.96
C GLU A 92 11.10 -15.04 -6.19
N PHE A 93 11.54 -14.32 -5.15
CA PHE A 93 12.04 -12.95 -5.27
C PHE A 93 13.31 -12.92 -6.16
N ILE A 94 14.26 -13.83 -5.94
CA ILE A 94 15.46 -13.96 -6.78
C ILE A 94 15.07 -14.34 -8.21
N ALA A 95 14.14 -15.27 -8.38
CA ALA A 95 13.65 -15.68 -9.70
C ALA A 95 12.93 -14.54 -10.46
N ALA A 96 12.43 -13.53 -9.76
CA ALA A 96 11.80 -12.37 -10.36
C ALA A 96 12.77 -11.27 -10.82
N MET A 97 14.06 -11.32 -10.42
CA MET A 97 15.04 -10.27 -10.75
C MET A 97 15.23 -10.00 -12.25
N PRO A 98 15.21 -10.99 -13.15
CA PRO A 98 15.29 -10.73 -14.59
C PRO A 98 14.17 -9.83 -15.13
N HIS A 99 13.09 -9.68 -14.37
CA HIS A 99 11.93 -8.89 -14.74
C HIS A 99 11.89 -7.49 -14.10
N TYR A 100 12.98 -7.07 -13.44
CA TYR A 100 13.07 -5.82 -12.69
C TYR A 100 12.61 -4.57 -13.51
N GLU A 101 13.20 -4.35 -14.68
CA GLU A 101 12.85 -3.18 -15.52
C GLU A 101 11.39 -3.26 -15.98
N ARG A 102 10.96 -4.40 -16.52
CA ARG A 102 9.58 -4.59 -16.97
C ARG A 102 8.58 -4.33 -15.86
N ASN A 103 8.81 -4.90 -14.67
CA ASN A 103 7.91 -4.75 -13.54
C ASN A 103 7.89 -3.32 -13.00
N THR A 104 9.04 -2.61 -13.00
CA THR A 104 9.11 -1.18 -12.62
C THR A 104 8.31 -0.32 -13.60
N VAL A 105 8.49 -0.50 -14.89
CA VAL A 105 7.76 0.24 -15.93
C VAL A 105 6.25 0.01 -15.84
N GLU A 106 5.84 -1.25 -15.66
CA GLU A 106 4.41 -1.60 -15.56
C GLU A 106 3.78 -1.06 -14.27
N THR A 107 4.50 -1.12 -13.15
CA THR A 107 4.05 -0.54 -11.89
C THR A 107 3.88 0.98 -12.00
N ALA A 108 4.82 1.66 -12.67
CA ALA A 108 4.71 3.11 -12.92
C ALA A 108 3.49 3.43 -13.80
N ARG A 109 3.26 2.66 -14.87
CA ARG A 109 2.09 2.82 -15.75
C ARG A 109 0.78 2.65 -14.98
N MET A 110 0.66 1.60 -14.17
CA MET A 110 -0.50 1.39 -13.32
C MET A 110 -0.68 2.52 -12.30
N ALA A 111 0.40 2.99 -11.69
CA ALA A 111 0.35 4.07 -10.69
C ALA A 111 -0.11 5.41 -11.30
N VAL A 112 0.35 5.73 -12.50
CA VAL A 112 -0.13 6.92 -13.25
C VAL A 112 -1.61 6.80 -13.59
N ALA A 113 -2.04 5.63 -14.10
CA ALA A 113 -3.45 5.38 -14.41
C ALA A 113 -4.36 5.41 -13.17
N ALA A 114 -3.87 4.90 -12.03
CA ALA A 114 -4.64 4.84 -10.79
C ALA A 114 -5.08 6.21 -10.26
N ARG A 115 -4.27 7.26 -10.49
CA ARG A 115 -4.59 8.63 -10.05
C ARG A 115 -5.90 9.14 -10.63
N ALA A 116 -6.12 8.92 -11.93
CA ALA A 116 -7.34 9.38 -12.60
C ALA A 116 -8.59 8.76 -11.96
N HIS A 117 -8.57 7.44 -11.71
CA HIS A 117 -9.68 6.75 -11.04
C HIS A 117 -9.87 7.22 -9.61
N LEU A 118 -8.80 7.31 -8.81
CA LEU A 118 -8.87 7.67 -7.41
C LEU A 118 -9.42 9.08 -7.22
N PHE A 119 -8.91 10.04 -7.98
CA PHE A 119 -9.37 11.43 -7.88
C PHE A 119 -10.78 11.62 -8.41
N ALA A 120 -11.16 10.91 -9.48
CA ALA A 120 -12.53 10.94 -9.99
C ALA A 120 -13.51 10.40 -8.94
N TRP A 121 -13.20 9.28 -8.28
CA TRP A 121 -14.05 8.72 -7.22
C TRP A 121 -14.13 9.63 -6.00
N ALA A 122 -13.01 10.24 -5.59
CA ALA A 122 -13.01 11.20 -4.48
C ALA A 122 -13.90 12.42 -4.78
N GLN A 123 -13.82 12.95 -5.99
CA GLN A 123 -14.64 14.08 -6.44
C GLN A 123 -16.12 13.70 -6.57
N GLU A 124 -16.42 12.57 -7.21
CA GLU A 124 -17.79 12.07 -7.43
C GLU A 124 -18.52 11.85 -6.10
N GLU A 125 -17.81 11.31 -5.11
CA GLU A 125 -18.38 10.95 -3.81
C GLU A 125 -18.19 12.01 -2.71
N GLY A 126 -17.54 13.15 -3.05
CA GLY A 126 -17.30 14.24 -2.10
C GLY A 126 -16.40 13.85 -0.94
N ILE A 127 -15.39 12.98 -1.17
CA ILE A 127 -14.53 12.47 -0.11
C ILE A 127 -13.39 13.45 0.17
N ASP A 128 -13.40 14.07 1.35
CA ASP A 128 -12.25 14.81 1.90
C ASP A 128 -11.29 13.84 2.60
N PHE A 129 -10.07 13.78 2.12
CA PHE A 129 -9.02 12.92 2.66
C PHE A 129 -7.67 13.64 2.86
N ASP A 130 -7.72 14.92 3.17
CA ASP A 130 -6.54 15.79 3.35
C ASP A 130 -5.62 15.79 2.11
N LEU A 131 -6.18 15.75 0.90
CA LEU A 131 -5.42 15.69 -0.35
C LEU A 131 -4.53 16.92 -0.50
N LYS A 132 -3.22 16.69 -0.72
CA LYS A 132 -2.24 17.69 -1.12
C LYS A 132 -1.59 17.30 -2.44
N ARG A 133 -1.63 18.23 -3.41
CA ARG A 133 -1.03 18.08 -4.76
C ARG A 133 0.23 18.94 -4.88
N GLU A 134 1.14 18.78 -3.92
CA GLU A 134 2.39 19.55 -3.83
C GLU A 134 3.59 18.78 -4.38
N GLY A 135 3.36 17.64 -5.02
CA GLY A 135 4.42 16.76 -5.51
C GLY A 135 5.11 15.96 -4.41
N ILE A 136 6.11 15.18 -4.83
CA ILE A 136 6.99 14.42 -3.94
C ILE A 136 8.43 14.66 -4.33
N LEU A 137 9.27 15.00 -3.35
CA LEU A 137 10.70 15.22 -3.50
C LEU A 137 11.48 14.04 -2.94
N HIS A 138 12.18 13.32 -3.81
CA HIS A 138 13.15 12.28 -3.42
C HIS A 138 14.49 12.95 -3.13
N ILE A 139 15.06 12.70 -1.95
CA ILE A 139 16.29 13.33 -1.48
C ILE A 139 17.48 12.35 -1.47
N TYR A 140 18.65 12.81 -1.90
CA TYR A 140 19.87 12.02 -2.00
C TYR A 140 21.05 12.77 -1.36
N ARG A 141 21.81 12.08 -0.49
CA ARG A 141 22.95 12.65 0.21
C ARG A 141 24.27 12.46 -0.52
N ASP A 142 24.34 11.51 -1.45
CA ASP A 142 25.54 11.20 -2.21
C ASP A 142 25.27 11.07 -3.73
N LYS A 143 26.36 11.19 -4.50
CA LYS A 143 26.33 11.07 -5.95
C LYS A 143 25.84 9.70 -6.43
N LYS A 144 26.22 8.64 -5.74
CA LYS A 144 25.88 7.26 -6.14
C LYS A 144 24.39 7.01 -6.08
N GLY A 145 23.73 7.44 -5.01
CA GLY A 145 22.26 7.36 -4.88
C GLY A 145 21.56 8.20 -5.94
N PHE A 146 22.05 9.43 -6.17
CA PHE A 146 21.51 10.33 -7.18
C PHE A 146 21.64 9.77 -8.61
N ASP A 147 22.81 9.22 -8.98
CA ASP A 147 23.04 8.62 -10.29
C ASP A 147 22.15 7.35 -10.50
N HIS A 148 21.97 6.55 -9.45
CA HIS A 148 21.03 5.41 -9.49
C HIS A 148 19.59 5.90 -9.73
N ALA A 149 19.17 6.93 -9.04
CA ALA A 149 17.83 7.53 -9.21
C ALA A 149 17.62 8.08 -10.64
N GLY A 150 18.69 8.53 -11.31
CA GLY A 150 18.63 8.90 -12.73
C GLY A 150 18.22 7.74 -13.62
N LYS A 151 18.85 6.57 -13.44
CA LYS A 151 18.50 5.34 -14.18
C LYS A 151 17.07 4.89 -13.88
N VAL A 152 16.64 4.98 -12.62
CA VAL A 152 15.26 4.69 -12.23
C VAL A 152 14.30 5.68 -12.91
N SER A 153 14.65 6.97 -12.99
CA SER A 153 13.84 7.98 -13.65
C SER A 153 13.60 7.68 -15.13
N GLU A 154 14.60 7.14 -15.84
CA GLU A 154 14.46 6.69 -17.23
C GLU A 154 13.42 5.55 -17.36
N MET A 155 13.44 4.58 -16.43
CA MET A 155 12.45 3.50 -16.41
C MET A 155 11.04 4.03 -16.09
N LEU A 156 10.92 4.94 -15.12
CA LEU A 156 9.63 5.54 -14.77
C LEU A 156 9.06 6.36 -15.93
N ALA A 157 9.92 7.07 -16.68
CA ALA A 157 9.52 7.80 -17.88
C ALA A 157 8.93 6.88 -18.97
N LYS A 158 9.50 5.66 -19.16
CA LYS A 158 8.91 4.62 -20.03
C LYS A 158 7.50 4.20 -19.56
N GLY A 159 7.23 4.29 -18.26
CA GLY A 159 5.92 4.06 -17.65
C GLY A 159 4.98 5.28 -17.68
N GLY A 160 5.40 6.39 -18.29
CA GLY A 160 4.62 7.63 -18.41
C GLY A 160 4.79 8.60 -17.23
N LEU A 161 5.82 8.41 -16.38
CA LEU A 161 6.09 9.28 -15.24
C LEU A 161 7.42 10.03 -15.40
N PRO A 162 7.44 11.27 -15.89
CA PRO A 162 8.63 12.10 -15.86
C PRO A 162 8.93 12.57 -14.43
N ARG A 163 10.22 12.56 -14.06
CA ARG A 163 10.74 13.17 -12.83
C ARG A 163 11.83 14.17 -13.19
N ARG A 164 11.90 15.28 -12.47
CA ARG A 164 12.90 16.33 -12.69
C ARG A 164 14.02 16.20 -11.66
N ALA A 165 15.26 16.13 -12.13
CA ALA A 165 16.44 16.31 -11.27
C ALA A 165 16.46 17.74 -10.74
N VAL A 166 16.81 17.92 -9.48
CA VAL A 166 16.86 19.24 -8.81
C VAL A 166 18.15 19.41 -8.01
N SER A 167 18.70 20.62 -8.05
CA SER A 167 19.87 21.01 -7.25
C SER A 167 19.50 21.22 -5.78
N PRO A 168 20.49 21.29 -4.87
CA PRO A 168 20.23 21.63 -3.47
C PRO A 168 19.50 22.98 -3.29
N GLU A 169 19.80 23.97 -4.11
CA GLU A 169 19.14 25.29 -4.10
C GLU A 169 17.68 25.18 -4.52
N GLU A 170 17.39 24.41 -5.58
CA GLU A 170 16.03 24.14 -6.02
C GLU A 170 15.25 23.31 -4.97
N MET A 171 15.89 22.35 -4.32
CA MET A 171 15.28 21.59 -3.22
C MET A 171 14.85 22.53 -2.09
N LYS A 172 15.69 23.49 -1.73
CA LYS A 172 15.38 24.50 -0.70
C LYS A 172 14.26 25.44 -1.11
N ALA A 173 14.15 25.73 -2.40
CA ALA A 173 13.02 26.51 -2.93
C ALA A 173 11.69 25.70 -2.94
N ILE A 174 11.77 24.40 -3.23
CA ILE A 174 10.61 23.47 -3.25
C ILE A 174 10.11 23.25 -1.81
N GLU A 175 11.02 22.94 -0.86
CA GLU A 175 10.67 22.70 0.53
C GLU A 175 11.60 23.51 1.47
N PRO A 176 11.23 24.75 1.79
CA PRO A 176 12.05 25.65 2.61
C PRO A 176 12.31 25.20 4.04
N THR A 177 11.46 24.32 4.59
CA THR A 177 11.61 23.83 5.98
C THR A 177 12.62 22.69 6.10
N LEU A 178 13.01 22.07 4.98
CA LEU A 178 13.97 20.97 4.95
C LEU A 178 15.37 21.44 5.37
N ALA A 179 15.87 20.91 6.48
CA ALA A 179 17.24 21.14 6.97
C ALA A 179 18.18 20.03 6.50
N GLY A 180 19.50 20.33 6.56
CA GLY A 180 20.55 19.37 6.22
C GLY A 180 21.22 19.68 4.88
N THR A 181 22.20 18.82 4.51
CA THR A 181 22.97 18.94 3.28
C THR A 181 22.66 17.74 2.37
N TYR A 182 22.41 18.02 1.11
CA TYR A 182 22.03 17.04 0.10
C TYR A 182 22.89 17.19 -1.13
N TYR A 183 23.12 16.11 -1.85
CA TYR A 183 23.76 16.14 -3.17
C TYR A 183 22.81 16.67 -4.25
N GLY A 184 21.52 16.33 -4.14
CA GLY A 184 20.46 16.71 -5.04
C GLY A 184 19.22 15.92 -4.79
N GLY A 185 18.19 16.12 -5.61
CA GLY A 185 16.90 15.44 -5.52
C GLY A 185 16.29 15.11 -6.87
N TYR A 186 15.21 14.35 -6.83
CA TYR A 186 14.30 14.18 -7.96
C TYR A 186 12.90 14.60 -7.52
N PHE A 187 12.32 15.56 -8.22
CA PHE A 187 10.99 16.07 -7.93
C PHE A 187 9.96 15.54 -8.93
N THR A 188 8.82 15.07 -8.40
CA THR A 188 7.69 14.58 -9.17
C THR A 188 6.47 15.43 -8.83
N GLU A 189 6.22 16.43 -9.65
CA GLU A 189 5.14 17.40 -9.45
C GLU A 189 3.75 16.76 -9.46
N SER A 190 3.57 15.72 -10.28
CA SER A 190 2.29 15.02 -10.44
C SER A 190 1.93 14.06 -9.31
N ASP A 191 2.84 13.75 -8.39
CA ASP A 191 2.57 12.96 -7.20
C ASP A 191 1.82 13.78 -6.14
N SER A 192 1.22 13.11 -5.18
CA SER A 192 0.40 13.74 -4.15
C SER A 192 0.41 12.95 -2.84
N THR A 193 -0.20 13.52 -1.81
CA THR A 193 -0.41 12.84 -0.53
C THR A 193 -1.84 13.01 -0.06
N GLY A 194 -2.26 12.14 0.86
CA GLY A 194 -3.54 12.24 1.52
C GLY A 194 -3.71 11.16 2.60
N ASP A 195 -4.80 11.23 3.32
CA ASP A 195 -5.11 10.27 4.38
C ASP A 195 -5.87 9.06 3.82
N ILE A 196 -5.15 7.94 3.66
CA ILE A 196 -5.74 6.69 3.17
C ILE A 196 -6.90 6.20 4.05
N HIS A 197 -6.84 6.43 5.38
CA HIS A 197 -7.89 6.01 6.29
C HIS A 197 -9.18 6.78 6.02
N LYS A 198 -9.10 8.12 5.90
CA LYS A 198 -10.24 8.97 5.53
C LYS A 198 -10.80 8.58 4.16
N PHE A 199 -9.93 8.39 3.16
CA PHE A 199 -10.37 7.99 1.82
C PHE A 199 -11.08 6.65 1.84
N THR A 200 -10.50 5.63 2.49
CA THR A 200 -11.09 4.29 2.53
C THR A 200 -12.42 4.29 3.25
N HIS A 201 -12.55 5.05 4.34
CA HIS A 201 -13.81 5.24 5.07
C HIS A 201 -14.88 5.91 4.22
N GLY A 202 -14.52 7.04 3.57
CA GLY A 202 -15.45 7.77 2.70
C GLY A 202 -15.92 6.91 1.52
N LEU A 203 -15.02 6.14 0.92
CA LEU A 203 -15.37 5.27 -0.19
C LEU A 203 -16.19 4.04 0.25
N ALA A 204 -15.96 3.52 1.47
CA ALA A 204 -16.81 2.45 2.03
C ALA A 204 -18.26 2.95 2.22
N ALA A 205 -18.45 4.16 2.77
CA ALA A 205 -19.77 4.77 2.89
C ALA A 205 -20.41 5.03 1.50
N ALA A 206 -19.62 5.43 0.51
CA ALA A 206 -20.10 5.57 -0.87
C ALA A 206 -20.54 4.23 -1.47
N ALA A 207 -19.77 3.17 -1.25
CA ALA A 207 -20.13 1.82 -1.67
C ALA A 207 -21.45 1.34 -1.02
N GLU A 208 -21.67 1.65 0.25
CA GLU A 208 -22.93 1.37 0.94
C GLU A 208 -24.12 2.11 0.31
N ARG A 209 -23.95 3.37 -0.08
CA ARG A 209 -24.97 4.13 -0.83
C ARG A 209 -25.31 3.50 -2.19
N LEU A 210 -24.35 2.82 -2.81
CA LEU A 210 -24.55 2.05 -4.05
C LEU A 210 -25.15 0.66 -3.81
N GLY A 211 -25.49 0.30 -2.55
CA GLY A 211 -26.11 -0.98 -2.20
C GLY A 211 -25.12 -2.08 -1.82
N VAL A 212 -23.84 -1.78 -1.59
CA VAL A 212 -22.92 -2.76 -1.01
C VAL A 212 -23.34 -3.05 0.42
N ARG A 213 -23.52 -4.33 0.75
CA ARG A 213 -23.73 -4.78 2.11
C ARG A 213 -22.40 -4.97 2.82
N THR A 214 -22.07 -4.10 3.76
CA THR A 214 -20.85 -4.21 4.57
C THR A 214 -21.15 -4.96 5.86
N LEU A 215 -20.35 -5.98 6.14
CA LEU A 215 -20.47 -6.83 7.33
C LEU A 215 -19.21 -6.68 8.17
N TYR A 216 -19.25 -5.70 9.08
CA TYR A 216 -18.17 -5.42 10.03
C TYR A 216 -18.24 -6.36 11.26
N GLY A 217 -17.10 -6.62 11.88
CA GLY A 217 -16.98 -7.53 13.01
C GLY A 217 -17.18 -8.99 12.64
N GLN A 218 -17.14 -9.31 11.34
CA GLN A 218 -17.33 -10.65 10.81
C GLN A 218 -16.06 -11.18 10.18
N GLU A 219 -15.45 -12.15 10.81
CA GLU A 219 -14.22 -12.78 10.34
C GLU A 219 -14.54 -13.95 9.42
N VAL A 220 -14.10 -13.85 8.17
CA VAL A 220 -14.14 -15.00 7.25
C VAL A 220 -13.05 -15.97 7.65
N THR A 221 -13.42 -17.21 7.95
CA THR A 221 -12.51 -18.28 8.36
C THR A 221 -12.25 -19.30 7.28
N SER A 222 -13.20 -19.46 6.34
CA SER A 222 -13.05 -20.39 5.23
C SER A 222 -13.71 -19.85 3.96
N VAL A 223 -13.07 -20.14 2.83
CA VAL A 223 -13.61 -19.91 1.49
C VAL A 223 -13.44 -21.19 0.69
N GLN A 224 -14.53 -21.70 0.13
CA GLN A 224 -14.54 -22.91 -0.68
C GLN A 224 -15.34 -22.68 -1.97
N THR A 225 -15.17 -23.56 -2.95
CA THR A 225 -15.98 -23.59 -4.16
C THR A 225 -16.84 -24.86 -4.17
N SER A 226 -18.13 -24.70 -4.49
CA SER A 226 -19.07 -25.81 -4.66
C SER A 226 -19.80 -25.63 -5.99
N GLY A 227 -19.44 -26.39 -7.00
CA GLY A 227 -19.88 -26.16 -8.37
C GLY A 227 -19.52 -24.75 -8.87
N GLN A 228 -20.55 -23.99 -9.26
CA GLN A 228 -20.37 -22.61 -9.72
C GLN A 228 -20.51 -21.56 -8.60
N GLN A 229 -20.62 -22.00 -7.35
CA GLN A 229 -20.81 -21.10 -6.21
C GLN A 229 -19.54 -21.01 -5.34
N ALA A 230 -19.34 -19.84 -4.74
CA ALA A 230 -18.38 -19.61 -3.68
C ALA A 230 -19.11 -19.69 -2.33
N VAL A 231 -18.56 -20.49 -1.42
CA VAL A 231 -19.10 -20.71 -0.06
C VAL A 231 -18.15 -20.05 0.92
N VAL A 232 -18.66 -19.09 1.67
CA VAL A 232 -17.91 -18.29 2.66
C VAL A 232 -18.41 -18.62 4.06
N THR A 233 -17.54 -19.13 4.90
CA THR A 233 -17.83 -19.38 6.33
C THR A 233 -17.32 -18.21 7.15
N VAL A 234 -18.18 -17.68 8.00
CA VAL A 234 -17.94 -16.48 8.79
C VAL A 234 -18.15 -16.77 10.26
N THR A 235 -17.29 -16.23 11.09
CA THR A 235 -17.44 -16.21 12.54
C THR A 235 -17.64 -14.78 13.04
N GLN A 236 -18.49 -14.62 14.03
CA GLN A 236 -18.67 -13.37 14.77
C GLN A 236 -18.47 -13.66 16.24
N GLN A 237 -17.93 -12.73 17.00
CA GLN A 237 -17.68 -12.90 18.43
C GLN A 237 -18.96 -13.35 19.14
N ALA A 238 -18.85 -14.44 19.92
CA ALA A 238 -19.95 -15.05 20.68
C ALA A 238 -21.14 -15.61 19.87
N ALA A 239 -21.03 -15.76 18.54
CA ALA A 239 -22.05 -16.37 17.70
C ALA A 239 -21.58 -17.68 17.06
N ALA A 240 -22.51 -18.57 16.71
CA ALA A 240 -22.19 -19.75 15.93
C ALA A 240 -21.73 -19.34 14.51
N PRO A 241 -20.80 -20.10 13.87
CA PRO A 241 -20.41 -19.85 12.49
C PRO A 241 -21.61 -19.82 11.54
N SER A 242 -21.62 -18.88 10.62
CA SER A 242 -22.61 -18.79 9.56
C SER A 242 -21.99 -19.06 8.19
N VAL A 243 -22.77 -19.63 7.28
CA VAL A 243 -22.35 -19.97 5.92
C VAL A 243 -23.15 -19.13 4.92
N HIS A 244 -22.44 -18.48 4.02
CA HIS A 244 -23.00 -17.64 2.97
C HIS A 244 -22.56 -18.15 1.61
N THR A 245 -23.45 -18.07 0.63
CA THR A 245 -23.21 -18.55 -0.74
C THR A 245 -23.33 -17.39 -1.72
N PHE A 246 -22.38 -17.29 -2.64
CA PHE A 246 -22.29 -16.26 -3.67
C PHE A 246 -21.98 -16.86 -5.03
N ASP A 247 -22.28 -16.13 -6.10
CA ASP A 247 -21.87 -16.52 -7.46
C ASP A 247 -20.35 -16.37 -7.67
N GLY A 248 -19.69 -15.52 -6.91
CA GLY A 248 -18.24 -15.33 -6.97
C GLY A 248 -17.66 -14.73 -5.70
N VAL A 249 -16.35 -14.87 -5.53
CA VAL A 249 -15.59 -14.31 -4.40
C VAL A 249 -14.33 -13.61 -4.87
N VAL A 250 -14.05 -12.45 -4.27
CA VAL A 250 -12.81 -11.69 -4.45
C VAL A 250 -12.04 -11.66 -3.16
N ILE A 251 -10.79 -12.12 -3.20
CA ILE A 251 -9.89 -12.13 -2.05
C ILE A 251 -9.07 -10.83 -2.04
N CYS A 252 -9.35 -9.96 -1.07
CA CYS A 252 -8.69 -8.67 -0.80
C CYS A 252 -8.12 -8.61 0.63
N ALA A 253 -7.79 -9.75 1.22
CA ALA A 253 -7.52 -9.92 2.65
C ALA A 253 -6.07 -9.59 3.07
N GLY A 254 -5.34 -8.79 2.29
CA GLY A 254 -3.97 -8.40 2.62
C GLY A 254 -3.07 -9.62 2.82
N VAL A 255 -2.39 -9.71 3.96
CA VAL A 255 -1.49 -10.85 4.25
C VAL A 255 -2.22 -12.18 4.43
N ALA A 256 -3.49 -12.16 4.85
CA ALA A 256 -4.30 -13.38 4.97
C ALA A 256 -4.75 -13.95 3.62
N SER A 257 -4.59 -13.21 2.53
CA SER A 257 -4.94 -13.70 1.18
C SER A 257 -4.18 -14.96 0.78
N ARG A 258 -2.98 -15.18 1.32
CA ARG A 258 -2.20 -16.40 1.10
C ARG A 258 -2.94 -17.64 1.60
N ASP A 259 -3.53 -17.56 2.79
CA ASP A 259 -4.18 -18.71 3.42
C ASP A 259 -5.51 -19.02 2.73
N PHE A 260 -6.28 -18.00 2.33
CA PHE A 260 -7.48 -18.20 1.51
C PHE A 260 -7.13 -18.76 0.12
N ALA A 261 -6.06 -18.31 -0.51
CA ALA A 261 -5.61 -18.89 -1.78
C ALA A 261 -5.27 -20.37 -1.63
N ALA A 262 -4.59 -20.76 -0.55
CA ALA A 262 -4.26 -22.15 -0.27
C ALA A 262 -5.52 -23.02 -0.09
N GLN A 263 -6.55 -22.53 0.59
CA GLN A 263 -7.85 -23.21 0.74
C GLN A 263 -8.52 -23.44 -0.64
N LEU A 264 -8.34 -22.50 -1.58
CA LEU A 264 -8.89 -22.53 -2.93
C LEU A 264 -8.00 -23.29 -3.94
N GLY A 265 -6.89 -23.88 -3.48
CA GLY A 265 -5.92 -24.58 -4.32
C GLY A 265 -5.07 -23.68 -5.20
N ASP A 266 -5.09 -22.36 -4.96
CA ASP A 266 -4.26 -21.38 -5.64
C ASP A 266 -2.95 -21.10 -4.86
N ARG A 267 -1.93 -20.61 -5.57
CA ARG A 267 -0.68 -20.15 -4.95
C ARG A 267 -0.56 -18.63 -5.04
N VAL A 268 -0.68 -17.98 -3.90
CA VAL A 268 -0.43 -16.54 -3.73
C VAL A 268 0.62 -16.39 -2.61
N ASN A 269 1.90 -16.28 -2.99
CA ASN A 269 3.02 -16.32 -2.04
C ASN A 269 3.27 -14.93 -1.42
N ILE A 270 2.27 -14.37 -0.76
CA ILE A 270 2.40 -13.11 -0.02
C ILE A 270 3.18 -13.34 1.26
N TYR A 271 4.23 -12.51 1.49
CA TYR A 271 4.92 -12.45 2.78
C TYR A 271 4.58 -11.15 3.52
N PRO A 272 4.29 -11.20 4.84
CA PRO A 272 4.06 -10.01 5.64
C PRO A 272 5.38 -9.28 5.88
N VAL A 273 5.51 -8.06 5.36
CA VAL A 273 6.66 -7.19 5.62
C VAL A 273 6.20 -6.04 6.51
N LYS A 274 6.62 -6.09 7.79
CA LYS A 274 6.23 -5.07 8.76
C LYS A 274 6.92 -3.74 8.47
N GLY A 275 6.15 -2.67 8.48
CA GLY A 275 6.64 -1.30 8.43
C GLY A 275 6.12 -0.51 9.63
N TYR A 276 6.84 0.55 9.96
CA TYR A 276 6.50 1.43 11.07
C TYR A 276 6.14 2.82 10.59
N SER A 277 5.30 3.51 11.33
CA SER A 277 5.07 4.94 11.16
C SER A 277 4.93 5.64 12.50
N ILE A 278 5.18 6.93 12.48
CA ILE A 278 4.81 7.87 13.53
C ILE A 278 3.91 8.95 12.95
N THR A 279 2.93 9.37 13.73
CA THR A 279 2.19 10.60 13.47
C THR A 279 2.59 11.61 14.53
N VAL A 280 3.26 12.68 14.10
CA VAL A 280 3.60 13.81 14.96
C VAL A 280 2.42 14.78 14.98
N ASN A 281 1.92 15.08 16.18
CA ASN A 281 0.87 16.07 16.36
C ASN A 281 1.47 17.46 16.39
N LEU A 282 1.10 18.31 15.42
CA LEU A 282 1.59 19.68 15.27
C LEU A 282 0.68 20.62 16.10
N ASN A 283 0.87 20.60 17.43
CA ASN A 283 -0.02 21.25 18.38
C ASN A 283 0.29 22.75 18.60
N ASP A 284 1.39 23.25 18.03
CA ASP A 284 1.84 24.63 18.17
C ASP A 284 2.20 25.24 16.81
N GLU A 285 2.11 26.59 16.71
CA GLU A 285 2.36 27.33 15.47
C GLU A 285 3.77 27.10 14.91
N LYS A 286 4.78 26.99 15.78
CA LYS A 286 6.17 26.73 15.36
C LYS A 286 6.28 25.37 14.67
N SER A 287 5.67 24.32 15.24
CA SER A 287 5.65 22.99 14.65
C SER A 287 4.84 22.98 13.35
N GLN A 288 3.72 23.70 13.28
CA GLN A 288 2.92 23.81 12.06
C GLN A 288 3.68 24.53 10.94
N ALA A 289 4.37 25.63 11.26
CA ALA A 289 5.19 26.36 10.32
C ALA A 289 6.47 25.60 9.91
N GLY A 290 7.01 24.78 10.82
CA GLY A 290 8.22 23.96 10.59
C GLY A 290 7.97 22.65 9.88
N ALA A 291 6.72 22.21 9.72
CA ALA A 291 6.38 20.97 9.04
C ALA A 291 6.33 21.14 7.51
N PRO A 292 6.86 20.15 6.74
CA PRO A 292 6.93 20.28 5.30
C PRO A 292 5.53 20.30 4.65
N ASN A 293 5.42 21.06 3.56
CA ASN A 293 4.25 21.02 2.69
C ASN A 293 4.43 20.01 1.58
N VAL A 294 5.63 19.90 1.03
CA VAL A 294 6.00 18.91 0.02
C VAL A 294 6.35 17.60 0.71
N SER A 295 5.82 16.51 0.23
CA SER A 295 6.16 15.18 0.73
C SER A 295 7.57 14.79 0.33
N LEU A 296 8.27 14.12 1.24
CA LEU A 296 9.64 13.65 1.00
C LEU A 296 9.70 12.13 0.92
N LEU A 297 10.65 11.63 0.12
CA LEU A 297 11.15 10.28 0.19
C LEU A 297 12.68 10.33 0.35
N ASP A 298 13.17 9.85 1.48
CA ASP A 298 14.59 9.68 1.75
C ASP A 298 15.04 8.28 1.33
N ASP A 299 15.79 8.18 0.25
CA ASP A 299 16.22 6.88 -0.30
C ASP A 299 17.21 6.14 0.59
N GLU A 300 18.02 6.84 1.37
CA GLU A 300 19.00 6.23 2.27
C GLU A 300 18.34 5.57 3.48
N THR A 301 17.42 6.27 4.13
CA THR A 301 16.72 5.80 5.32
C THR A 301 15.42 5.06 5.00
N LYS A 302 14.99 5.09 3.72
CA LYS A 302 13.72 4.51 3.25
C LYS A 302 12.51 5.04 4.00
N LEU A 303 12.56 6.33 4.34
CA LEU A 303 11.48 7.06 5.00
C LEU A 303 10.69 7.90 3.99
N VAL A 304 9.38 7.92 4.18
CA VAL A 304 8.43 8.74 3.44
C VAL A 304 7.64 9.62 4.39
N THR A 305 7.24 10.80 3.92
CA THR A 305 6.50 11.73 4.75
C THR A 305 5.19 12.16 4.10
N SER A 306 4.23 12.59 4.93
CA SER A 306 3.00 13.24 4.47
C SER A 306 2.46 14.17 5.53
N ARG A 307 2.12 15.39 5.12
CA ARG A 307 1.35 16.31 5.96
C ARG A 307 -0.13 16.06 5.74
N LEU A 308 -0.85 15.67 6.80
CA LEU A 308 -2.25 15.30 6.79
C LEU A 308 -3.07 16.37 7.51
N GLY A 309 -3.73 17.23 6.72
CA GLY A 309 -4.37 18.44 7.23
C GLY A 309 -3.36 19.43 7.82
N LEU A 310 -3.79 20.24 8.79
CA LEU A 310 -2.93 21.26 9.42
C LEU A 310 -2.11 20.68 10.58
N ASN A 311 -2.63 19.68 11.29
CA ASN A 311 -2.18 19.30 12.63
C ASN A 311 -1.44 17.96 12.69
N ARG A 312 -1.27 17.27 11.57
CA ARG A 312 -0.64 15.93 11.57
C ARG A 312 0.48 15.85 10.56
N PHE A 313 1.64 15.41 11.00
CA PHE A 313 2.78 15.09 10.14
C PHE A 313 3.13 13.62 10.31
N ARG A 314 3.00 12.84 9.25
CA ARG A 314 3.29 11.42 9.24
C ARG A 314 4.65 11.14 8.65
N VAL A 315 5.42 10.28 9.32
CA VAL A 315 6.66 9.71 8.82
C VAL A 315 6.53 8.20 8.88
N ALA A 316 6.78 7.52 7.79
CA ALA A 316 6.66 6.07 7.69
C ALA A 316 7.83 5.48 6.93
N GLY A 317 8.18 4.24 7.24
CA GLY A 317 9.24 3.55 6.51
C GLY A 317 9.60 2.22 7.13
N THR A 318 10.85 1.85 6.91
CA THR A 318 11.46 0.60 7.35
C THR A 318 10.74 -0.66 6.85
N ALA A 319 11.44 -1.77 6.87
CA ALA A 319 10.91 -3.06 6.49
C ALA A 319 11.46 -4.14 7.43
N GLU A 320 10.59 -5.02 7.92
CA GLU A 320 10.98 -6.11 8.81
C GLU A 320 10.34 -7.41 8.37
N PHE A 321 11.17 -8.40 8.05
CA PHE A 321 10.76 -9.76 7.66
C PHE A 321 10.70 -10.65 8.91
N ASN A 322 9.62 -10.54 9.66
CA ASN A 322 9.43 -11.25 10.94
C ASN A 322 8.12 -12.06 11.00
N GLY A 323 7.53 -12.40 9.87
CA GLY A 323 6.24 -13.08 9.82
C GLY A 323 5.09 -12.20 10.31
N ILE A 324 4.05 -12.83 10.86
CA ILE A 324 2.88 -12.11 11.41
C ILE A 324 3.22 -11.64 12.83
N ASP A 325 3.89 -10.49 12.90
CA ASP A 325 4.24 -9.81 14.14
C ASP A 325 3.76 -8.35 14.04
N ARG A 326 2.97 -7.90 15.02
CA ARG A 326 2.38 -6.56 15.07
C ARG A 326 2.93 -5.69 16.20
N ASP A 327 3.90 -6.19 16.96
CA ASP A 327 4.49 -5.44 18.07
C ASP A 327 5.16 -4.17 17.58
N ILE A 328 4.87 -3.06 18.26
CA ILE A 328 5.48 -1.76 18.01
C ILE A 328 6.73 -1.63 18.87
N ARG A 329 7.89 -1.79 18.26
CA ARG A 329 9.17 -1.79 18.97
C ARG A 329 9.74 -0.37 19.05
N ALA A 330 10.14 0.04 20.26
CA ALA A 330 10.69 1.36 20.52
C ALA A 330 12.00 1.64 19.77
N ASP A 331 12.85 0.63 19.56
CA ASP A 331 14.10 0.72 18.80
C ASP A 331 13.85 0.97 17.29
N ARG A 332 12.65 0.65 16.78
CA ARG A 332 12.21 0.92 15.41
C ARG A 332 11.52 2.29 15.26
N ILE A 333 10.99 2.84 16.34
CA ILE A 333 10.34 4.17 16.36
C ILE A 333 11.37 5.29 16.54
N ARG A 334 12.38 5.11 17.39
CA ARG A 334 13.42 6.12 17.64
C ARG A 334 14.11 6.66 16.37
N PRO A 335 14.51 5.83 15.38
CA PRO A 335 15.09 6.34 14.14
C PRO A 335 14.17 7.29 13.35
N LEU A 336 12.85 7.05 13.38
CA LEU A 336 11.89 7.93 12.71
C LEU A 336 11.80 9.29 13.40
N ILE A 337 11.80 9.30 14.73
CA ILE A 337 11.80 10.54 15.54
C ILE A 337 13.08 11.31 15.30
N ALA A 338 14.24 10.66 15.39
CA ALA A 338 15.55 11.28 15.18
C ALA A 338 15.67 11.88 13.76
N TRP A 339 15.12 11.20 12.76
CA TRP A 339 15.08 11.73 11.38
C TRP A 339 14.24 13.02 11.29
N VAL A 340 13.08 13.07 11.97
CA VAL A 340 12.24 14.30 12.03
C VAL A 340 13.03 15.43 12.68
N GLU A 341 13.66 15.18 13.83
CA GLU A 341 14.44 16.20 14.57
C GLU A 341 15.63 16.73 13.74
N GLN A 342 16.26 15.87 12.96
CA GLN A 342 17.38 16.24 12.07
C GLN A 342 16.91 17.05 10.86
N CYS A 343 15.85 16.61 10.18
CA CYS A 343 15.39 17.21 8.92
C CYS A 343 14.46 18.41 9.15
N PHE A 344 13.75 18.46 10.29
CA PHE A 344 12.75 19.49 10.63
C PHE A 344 12.90 19.95 12.09
N PRO A 345 13.99 20.66 12.44
CA PRO A 345 14.32 20.98 13.84
C PRO A 345 13.31 21.90 14.55
N ASN A 346 12.36 22.48 13.82
CA ASN A 346 11.29 23.30 14.39
C ASN A 346 10.05 22.50 14.80
N ILE A 347 10.00 21.19 14.49
CA ILE A 347 8.87 20.33 14.88
C ILE A 347 9.11 19.80 16.31
N ASN A 348 8.09 19.93 17.16
CA ASN A 348 8.08 19.31 18.47
C ASN A 348 7.68 17.84 18.40
N THR A 349 8.60 16.93 18.68
CA THR A 349 8.40 15.48 18.59
C THR A 349 7.96 14.84 19.92
N ARG A 350 7.62 15.63 20.94
CA ARG A 350 7.19 15.08 22.26
C ARG A 350 5.85 14.33 22.21
N SER A 351 5.00 14.65 21.24
CA SER A 351 3.68 14.03 21.05
C SER A 351 3.64 13.28 19.72
N VAL A 352 4.08 12.02 19.73
CA VAL A 352 4.02 11.14 18.58
C VAL A 352 3.12 9.94 18.85
N VAL A 353 2.37 9.51 17.83
CA VAL A 353 1.56 8.29 17.89
C VAL A 353 2.23 7.25 17.00
N PRO A 354 2.85 6.21 17.59
CA PRO A 354 3.49 5.15 16.82
C PRO A 354 2.47 4.15 16.27
N TRP A 355 2.79 3.56 15.14
CA TRP A 355 2.00 2.50 14.53
C TRP A 355 2.88 1.53 13.75
N ALA A 356 2.40 0.29 13.57
CA ALA A 356 3.02 -0.71 12.71
C ALA A 356 1.96 -1.46 11.90
N GLY A 357 2.31 -1.83 10.66
CA GLY A 357 1.42 -2.60 9.79
C GLY A 357 2.17 -3.57 8.89
N LEU A 358 1.46 -4.58 8.41
CA LEU A 358 1.99 -5.67 7.60
C LEU A 358 1.70 -5.41 6.12
N ARG A 359 2.73 -5.07 5.34
CA ARG A 359 2.60 -4.95 3.88
C ARG A 359 2.47 -6.33 3.26
N PRO A 360 1.45 -6.59 2.45
CA PRO A 360 1.28 -7.88 1.75
C PRO A 360 2.18 -7.94 0.51
N MET A 361 3.43 -8.38 0.70
CA MET A 361 4.45 -8.33 -0.35
C MET A 361 4.45 -9.59 -1.20
N MET A 362 4.18 -9.45 -2.50
CA MET A 362 4.44 -10.51 -3.49
C MET A 362 5.94 -10.58 -3.81
N PRO A 363 6.49 -11.76 -4.14
CA PRO A 363 7.91 -11.89 -4.42
C PRO A 363 8.37 -11.08 -5.64
N ASN A 364 7.54 -10.99 -6.67
CA ASN A 364 7.81 -10.21 -7.88
C ASN A 364 7.45 -8.72 -7.76
N MET A 365 6.98 -8.29 -6.58
CA MET A 365 6.52 -6.93 -6.26
C MET A 365 5.29 -6.43 -7.04
N MET A 366 4.68 -7.31 -7.86
CA MET A 366 3.47 -7.00 -8.63
C MET A 366 2.22 -7.47 -7.88
N PRO A 367 1.11 -6.70 -7.88
CA PRO A 367 -0.14 -7.15 -7.28
C PRO A 367 -0.72 -8.36 -8.03
N ARG A 368 -1.36 -9.26 -7.29
CA ARG A 368 -2.15 -10.34 -7.87
C ARG A 368 -3.55 -9.81 -8.16
N VAL A 369 -3.83 -9.53 -9.44
CA VAL A 369 -5.13 -9.06 -9.93
C VAL A 369 -5.65 -10.04 -10.97
N GLY A 370 -6.88 -10.51 -10.83
CA GLY A 370 -7.53 -11.38 -11.80
C GLY A 370 -8.06 -12.68 -11.24
N ARG A 371 -8.38 -13.61 -12.13
CA ARG A 371 -9.05 -14.89 -11.84
C ARG A 371 -8.10 -15.91 -11.18
N GLY A 372 -8.62 -16.70 -10.23
CA GLY A 372 -7.99 -17.89 -9.69
C GLY A 372 -8.13 -19.11 -10.62
N LYS A 373 -7.81 -20.30 -10.10
CA LYS A 373 -8.03 -21.57 -10.83
C LYS A 373 -9.51 -21.85 -11.05
N ALA A 374 -10.34 -21.65 -10.02
CA ALA A 374 -11.77 -21.75 -10.13
C ALA A 374 -12.35 -20.51 -10.83
N ALA A 375 -13.35 -20.73 -11.68
CA ALA A 375 -13.92 -19.68 -12.54
C ALA A 375 -14.57 -18.52 -11.76
N ASN A 376 -15.04 -18.79 -10.57
CA ASN A 376 -15.75 -17.88 -9.67
C ASN A 376 -14.87 -17.31 -8.54
N VAL A 377 -13.56 -17.54 -8.59
CA VAL A 377 -12.58 -17.02 -7.62
C VAL A 377 -11.72 -15.95 -8.25
N PHE A 378 -11.57 -14.82 -7.57
CA PHE A 378 -10.79 -13.68 -8.03
C PHE A 378 -9.89 -13.14 -6.91
N TYR A 379 -8.84 -12.44 -7.30
CA TYR A 379 -7.86 -11.83 -6.39
C TYR A 379 -7.65 -10.37 -6.74
N ASN A 380 -7.61 -9.50 -5.73
CA ASN A 380 -7.07 -8.14 -5.80
C ASN A 380 -6.26 -7.87 -4.54
N THR A 381 -5.02 -8.36 -4.51
CA THR A 381 -4.18 -8.43 -3.32
C THR A 381 -2.69 -8.40 -3.63
N GLY A 382 -1.85 -8.37 -2.60
CA GLY A 382 -0.40 -8.46 -2.80
C GLY A 382 0.27 -7.18 -3.27
N HIS A 383 -0.34 -6.02 -3.05
CA HIS A 383 0.11 -4.71 -3.55
C HIS A 383 1.38 -4.19 -2.86
N GLY A 384 1.87 -4.87 -1.82
CA GLY A 384 3.09 -4.47 -1.12
C GLY A 384 2.99 -3.06 -0.51
N HIS A 385 3.96 -2.22 -0.83
CA HIS A 385 4.03 -0.84 -0.33
C HIS A 385 3.20 0.17 -1.15
N LEU A 386 2.65 -0.24 -2.31
CA LEU A 386 1.89 0.61 -3.22
C LEU A 386 0.38 0.36 -3.18
N GLY A 387 -0.12 -0.32 -2.14
CA GLY A 387 -1.52 -0.71 -2.06
C GLY A 387 -2.49 0.46 -2.21
N TRP A 388 -2.17 1.62 -1.67
CA TRP A 388 -2.98 2.80 -1.87
C TRP A 388 -2.83 3.38 -3.28
N THR A 389 -1.60 3.60 -3.72
CA THR A 389 -1.30 4.16 -5.05
C THR A 389 -1.96 3.39 -6.19
N LEU A 390 -2.00 2.05 -6.09
CA LEU A 390 -2.52 1.17 -7.16
C LEU A 390 -3.98 0.77 -6.99
N SER A 391 -4.60 1.00 -5.82
CA SER A 391 -5.89 0.42 -5.45
C SER A 391 -7.01 0.67 -6.45
N ALA A 392 -7.12 1.89 -6.96
CA ALA A 392 -8.22 2.28 -7.84
C ALA A 392 -8.11 1.61 -9.23
N VAL A 393 -6.93 1.59 -9.84
CA VAL A 393 -6.73 0.95 -11.14
C VAL A 393 -6.85 -0.58 -11.05
N THR A 394 -6.33 -1.20 -9.99
CA THR A 394 -6.45 -2.66 -9.83
C THR A 394 -7.88 -3.09 -9.54
N ALA A 395 -8.66 -2.26 -8.86
CA ALA A 395 -10.09 -2.49 -8.68
C ALA A 395 -10.88 -2.37 -9.99
N ASP A 396 -10.55 -1.40 -10.83
CA ASP A 396 -11.14 -1.24 -12.16
C ASP A 396 -10.80 -2.42 -13.07
N MET A 397 -9.52 -2.80 -13.15
CA MET A 397 -9.04 -3.97 -13.90
C MET A 397 -9.78 -5.25 -13.47
N LEU A 398 -9.89 -5.48 -12.15
CA LEU A 398 -10.61 -6.63 -11.64
C LEU A 398 -12.11 -6.58 -11.97
N GLY A 399 -12.73 -5.42 -11.84
CA GLY A 399 -14.13 -5.21 -12.20
C GLY A 399 -14.42 -5.62 -13.65
N ASN A 400 -13.50 -5.33 -14.57
CA ASN A 400 -13.60 -5.75 -15.97
C ASN A 400 -13.48 -7.27 -16.11
N VAL A 401 -12.52 -7.92 -15.44
CA VAL A 401 -12.34 -9.37 -15.45
C VAL A 401 -13.60 -10.10 -14.91
N VAL A 402 -14.20 -9.60 -13.82
CA VAL A 402 -15.42 -10.15 -13.24
C VAL A 402 -16.62 -9.97 -14.19
N ALA A 403 -16.75 -8.80 -14.81
CA ALA A 403 -17.83 -8.52 -15.76
C ALA A 403 -17.74 -9.40 -17.02
N GLU A 404 -16.54 -9.62 -17.55
CA GLU A 404 -16.33 -10.56 -18.68
C GLU A 404 -16.69 -11.99 -18.29
N SER A 405 -16.29 -12.43 -17.10
CA SER A 405 -16.63 -13.75 -16.58
C SER A 405 -18.13 -13.95 -16.46
N ALA A 406 -18.86 -12.94 -15.95
CA ALA A 406 -20.31 -12.97 -15.81
C ALA A 406 -21.06 -13.02 -17.16
N LYS A 407 -20.47 -12.54 -18.25
CA LYS A 407 -21.03 -12.66 -19.60
C LYS A 407 -20.86 -14.06 -20.17
N LEU A 408 -19.74 -14.72 -19.88
CA LEU A 408 -19.48 -16.09 -20.34
C LEU A 408 -20.42 -17.11 -19.66
N ASP A 409 -20.77 -16.89 -18.39
CA ASP A 409 -21.70 -17.75 -17.63
C ASP A 409 -23.17 -17.68 -18.16
N ARG A 410 -23.47 -16.68 -18.99
CA ARG A 410 -24.84 -16.52 -19.59
C ARG A 410 -24.98 -17.15 -20.96
N ARG A 411 -23.93 -17.67 -21.55
CA ARG A 411 -23.91 -18.38 -22.83
C ARG A 411 -23.87 -19.89 -22.61
#